data_400d71d256eed92c517f38bcbcc8d804
#
_entry.id   400d71d256eed92c517f38bcbcc8d804
#
_cell.length_a   1.000
_cell.length_b   1.000
_cell.length_c   1.000
_cell.angle_alpha   90.00
_cell.angle_beta   90.00
_cell.angle_gamma   90.00
#
_symmetry.space_group_name_H-M   'P 1'
#
loop_
_entity.id
_entity.type
_entity.pdbx_description
1 polymer ?
#
loop_
_entity_poly.entity_id
_entity_poly.type
_entity_poly.pdbx_seq_one_letter_code
_entity_poly.pdbx_strand_id
1 'polypeptide(L)'
;RCAITEEKTLPTLEAAHIKPFSQEGPHSVDNGILLRSDFHRLLDAGYATVTTDHHLEVSHRIHEEFDNGEYYYMLHGKRLHVPPNKRYQPSPEFLTWHNENIFRG
;
A
#
# COMPACT_ATOMS: atom_id res chain seq x y z
N ARG A 1 -13.79 -2.13 1.01
CA ARG A 1 -13.38 -1.02 0.14
C ARG A 1 -11.87 -0.85 0.09
N CYS A 2 -11.37 -0.30 -0.97
CA CYS A 2 -9.95 0.04 -1.08
C CYS A 2 -9.55 0.96 0.07
N ALA A 3 -8.46 0.64 0.76
CA ALA A 3 -7.98 1.43 1.89
C ALA A 3 -7.55 2.85 1.49
N ILE A 4 -7.17 3.05 0.24
CA ILE A 4 -6.69 4.34 -0.27
C ILE A 4 -7.82 5.14 -0.90
N THR A 5 -8.51 4.55 -1.89
CA THR A 5 -9.50 5.27 -2.72
C THR A 5 -10.93 5.13 -2.23
N GLU A 6 -11.17 4.21 -1.30
CA GLU A 6 -12.50 3.82 -0.82
C GLU A 6 -13.37 3.18 -1.90
N GLU A 7 -12.79 2.76 -3.02
CA GLU A 7 -13.47 2.05 -4.09
C GLU A 7 -14.14 0.79 -3.55
N LYS A 8 -15.38 0.55 -3.95
CA LYS A 8 -16.18 -0.58 -3.49
C LYS A 8 -16.46 -1.62 -4.57
N THR A 9 -16.05 -1.36 -5.80
CA THR A 9 -16.29 -2.26 -6.92
C THR A 9 -15.41 -3.51 -6.76
N LEU A 10 -15.99 -4.57 -6.23
CA LEU A 10 -15.28 -5.80 -5.87
C LEU A 10 -14.34 -6.34 -6.95
N PRO A 11 -14.76 -6.39 -8.25
CA PRO A 11 -13.85 -6.91 -9.28
C PRO A 11 -12.52 -6.18 -9.41
N THR A 12 -12.41 -4.96 -8.90
CA THR A 12 -11.16 -4.18 -8.97
C THR A 12 -10.34 -4.25 -7.70
N LEU A 13 -10.82 -4.95 -6.67
CA LEU A 13 -10.19 -5.00 -5.35
C LEU A 13 -9.41 -6.29 -5.14
N GLU A 14 -8.24 -6.16 -4.55
CA GLU A 14 -7.34 -7.27 -4.27
C GLU A 14 -6.78 -7.16 -2.85
N ALA A 15 -6.61 -8.31 -2.20
CA ALA A 15 -5.98 -8.36 -0.89
C ALA A 15 -4.46 -8.41 -1.10
N ALA A 16 -3.78 -7.33 -0.75
CA ALA A 16 -2.34 -7.22 -0.93
C ALA A 16 -1.60 -7.60 0.36
N HIS A 17 -0.57 -8.43 0.24
CA HIS A 17 0.38 -8.65 1.34
C HIS A 17 1.34 -7.48 1.41
N ILE A 18 1.59 -6.99 2.61
CA ILE A 18 2.59 -5.92 2.85
C ILE A 18 3.99 -6.53 2.75
N LYS A 19 4.25 -7.56 3.56
CA LYS A 19 5.45 -8.38 3.44
C LYS A 19 5.07 -9.67 2.71
N PRO A 20 5.64 -9.94 1.53
CA PRO A 20 5.22 -11.10 0.73
C PRO A 20 5.48 -12.42 1.44
N PHE A 21 4.66 -13.43 1.11
CA PHE A 21 4.85 -14.79 1.61
C PHE A 21 6.25 -15.31 1.25
N SER A 22 6.75 -15.01 0.05
CA SER A 22 8.09 -15.40 -0.40
C SER A 22 9.22 -14.82 0.46
N GLN A 23 8.93 -13.80 1.27
CA GLN A 23 9.86 -13.16 2.21
C GLN A 23 9.45 -13.44 3.66
N GLU A 24 8.79 -14.58 3.89
CA GLU A 24 8.32 -15.02 5.20
C GLU A 24 7.23 -14.12 5.81
N GLY A 25 6.51 -13.39 4.98
CA GLY A 25 5.36 -12.60 5.43
C GLY A 25 4.19 -13.51 5.78
N PRO A 26 3.57 -13.35 6.96
CA PRO A 26 2.48 -14.22 7.39
C PRO A 26 1.17 -13.92 6.65
N HIS A 27 0.28 -14.92 6.61
CA HIS A 27 -1.10 -14.76 6.17
C HIS A 27 -1.96 -14.27 7.35
N SER A 28 -1.69 -13.06 7.81
CA SER A 28 -2.44 -12.47 8.92
C SER A 28 -3.08 -11.15 8.49
N VAL A 29 -4.16 -10.76 9.16
CA VAL A 29 -4.91 -9.55 8.81
C VAL A 29 -4.02 -8.31 8.87
N ASP A 30 -3.12 -8.25 9.83
CA ASP A 30 -2.21 -7.11 10.02
C ASP A 30 -1.07 -7.06 9.00
N ASN A 31 -0.96 -8.06 8.13
CA ASN A 31 -0.04 -8.07 6.99
C ASN A 31 -0.79 -7.92 5.66
N GLY A 32 -2.03 -7.46 5.70
CA GLY A 32 -2.86 -7.31 4.51
C GLY A 32 -3.47 -5.93 4.40
N ILE A 33 -3.64 -5.48 3.16
CA ILE A 33 -4.35 -4.25 2.84
C ILE A 33 -5.24 -4.55 1.66
N LEU A 34 -6.52 -4.17 1.74
CA LEU A 34 -7.42 -4.28 0.60
C LEU A 34 -7.20 -3.07 -0.30
N LEU A 35 -6.77 -3.32 -1.52
CA LEU A 35 -6.41 -2.27 -2.47
C LEU A 35 -7.05 -2.47 -3.84
N ARG A 36 -7.35 -1.36 -4.51
CA ARG A 36 -7.66 -1.40 -5.94
C ARG A 36 -6.42 -1.92 -6.67
N SER A 37 -6.62 -2.67 -7.74
CA SER A 37 -5.58 -3.44 -8.40
C SER A 37 -4.37 -2.61 -8.84
N ASP A 38 -4.55 -1.36 -9.27
CA ASP A 38 -3.44 -0.50 -9.65
C ASP A 38 -2.55 -0.14 -8.46
N PHE A 39 -3.16 0.16 -7.30
CA PHE A 39 -2.39 0.42 -6.08
C PHE A 39 -1.69 -0.83 -5.56
N HIS A 40 -2.30 -2.00 -5.71
CA HIS A 40 -1.65 -3.26 -5.35
C HIS A 40 -0.37 -3.44 -6.18
N ARG A 41 -0.43 -3.18 -7.47
CA ARG A 41 0.73 -3.27 -8.35
C ARG A 41 1.81 -2.25 -7.99
N LEU A 42 1.42 -1.02 -7.67
CA LEU A 42 2.39 0.00 -7.24
C LEU A 42 3.07 -0.37 -5.93
N LEU A 43 2.30 -0.93 -4.99
CA LEU A 43 2.86 -1.39 -3.72
C LEU A 43 3.90 -2.48 -3.93
N ASP A 44 3.58 -3.49 -4.74
CA ASP A 44 4.47 -4.63 -4.99
C ASP A 44 5.71 -4.22 -5.78
N ALA A 45 5.58 -3.27 -6.70
CA ALA A 45 6.69 -2.79 -7.52
C ALA A 45 7.56 -1.73 -6.83
N GLY A 46 7.15 -1.24 -5.66
CA GLY A 46 7.91 -0.27 -4.91
C GLY A 46 7.68 1.19 -5.30
N TYR A 47 6.66 1.47 -6.10
CA TYR A 47 6.32 2.85 -6.45
C TYR A 47 5.38 3.51 -5.46
N ALA A 48 4.83 2.74 -4.54
CA ALA A 48 4.03 3.25 -3.43
C ALA A 48 4.34 2.45 -2.18
N THR A 49 4.18 3.08 -1.04
CA THR A 49 4.26 2.42 0.26
C THR A 49 3.31 3.10 1.23
N VAL A 50 3.23 2.59 2.43
CA VAL A 50 2.39 3.13 3.49
C VAL A 50 3.28 3.37 4.72
N THR A 51 3.19 4.56 5.29
CA THR A 51 3.95 4.89 6.50
C THR A 51 3.40 4.15 7.72
N THR A 52 4.17 4.11 8.79
CA THR A 52 3.75 3.41 10.02
C THR A 52 2.55 4.07 10.71
N ASP A 53 2.22 5.30 10.36
CA ASP A 53 1.01 5.99 10.81
C ASP A 53 -0.10 5.97 9.77
N HIS A 54 0.01 5.04 8.79
CA HIS A 54 -1.03 4.72 7.81
C HIS A 54 -1.29 5.83 6.79
N HIS A 55 -0.25 6.51 6.32
CA HIS A 55 -0.35 7.46 5.22
C HIS A 55 0.30 6.90 3.97
N LEU A 56 -0.31 7.18 2.81
CA LEU A 56 0.23 6.76 1.52
C LEU A 56 1.44 7.61 1.16
N GLU A 57 2.51 6.95 0.71
CA GLU A 57 3.63 7.62 0.05
C GLU A 57 3.74 7.12 -1.39
N VAL A 58 3.84 8.04 -2.33
CA VAL A 58 4.00 7.75 -3.75
C VAL A 58 5.38 8.19 -4.19
N SER A 59 6.12 7.29 -4.85
CA SER A 59 7.48 7.56 -5.30
C SER A 59 7.51 8.54 -6.46
N HIS A 60 8.44 9.51 -6.40
CA HIS A 60 8.69 10.42 -7.50
C HIS A 60 9.20 9.70 -8.76
N ARG A 61 9.64 8.45 -8.63
CA ARG A 61 10.12 7.64 -9.75
C ARG A 61 9.08 7.34 -10.80
N ILE A 62 7.78 7.40 -10.45
CA ILE A 62 6.73 7.23 -11.46
C ILE A 62 6.85 8.32 -12.52
N HIS A 63 7.06 9.56 -12.10
CA HIS A 63 7.27 10.67 -13.03
C HIS A 63 8.58 10.51 -13.79
N GLU A 64 9.65 10.15 -13.12
CA GLU A 64 10.97 10.01 -13.73
C GLU A 64 11.02 8.91 -14.78
N GLU A 65 10.40 7.77 -14.50
CA GLU A 65 10.50 6.58 -15.36
C GLU A 65 9.40 6.52 -16.43
N PHE A 66 8.23 7.08 -16.15
CA PHE A 66 7.06 6.93 -17.03
C PHE A 66 6.48 8.25 -17.50
N ASP A 67 7.05 9.38 -17.08
CA ASP A 67 6.56 10.73 -17.41
C ASP A 67 5.06 10.87 -17.12
N ASN A 68 4.64 10.33 -15.98
CA ASN A 68 3.24 10.25 -15.60
C ASN A 68 3.13 10.16 -14.08
N GLY A 69 1.91 9.97 -13.57
CA GLY A 69 1.70 9.73 -12.14
C GLY A 69 0.89 10.79 -11.43
N GLU A 70 0.43 11.84 -12.13
CA GLU A 70 -0.33 12.94 -11.52
C GLU A 70 -1.49 12.45 -10.65
N TYR A 71 -2.24 11.47 -11.14
CA TYR A 71 -3.36 10.91 -10.40
C TYR A 71 -2.91 10.34 -9.04
N TYR A 72 -1.79 9.61 -9.04
CA TYR A 72 -1.27 8.99 -7.82
C TYR A 72 -0.67 10.02 -6.87
N TYR A 73 0.01 11.04 -7.42
CA TYR A 73 0.59 12.12 -6.58
C TYR A 73 -0.48 12.93 -5.85
N MET A 74 -1.67 13.07 -6.44
CA MET A 74 -2.78 13.74 -5.77
C MET A 74 -3.20 13.02 -4.48
N LEU A 75 -2.92 11.73 -4.38
CA LEU A 75 -3.27 10.93 -3.22
C LEU A 75 -2.11 10.77 -2.21
N HIS A 76 -0.92 11.26 -2.57
CA HIS A 76 0.22 11.22 -1.66
C HIS A 76 -0.10 11.91 -0.34
N GLY A 77 0.25 11.26 0.76
CA GLY A 77 -0.02 11.78 2.10
C GLY A 77 -1.42 11.49 2.63
N LYS A 78 -2.30 10.92 1.81
CA LYS A 78 -3.64 10.59 2.26
C LYS A 78 -3.60 9.49 3.32
N ARG A 79 -4.36 9.68 4.40
CA ARG A 79 -4.49 8.65 5.43
C ARG A 79 -5.35 7.50 4.90
N LEU A 80 -4.87 6.27 5.08
CA LEU A 80 -5.62 5.09 4.70
C LEU A 80 -6.82 4.89 5.60
N HIS A 81 -7.87 4.32 5.02
CA HIS A 81 -8.97 3.78 5.80
C HIS A 81 -8.49 2.46 6.42
N VAL A 82 -8.47 2.39 7.75
CA VAL A 82 -8.04 1.20 8.49
C VAL A 82 -9.11 0.79 9.48
N PRO A 83 -9.17 -0.51 9.86
CA PRO A 83 -10.11 -0.97 10.89
C PRO A 83 -9.88 -0.21 12.21
N PRO A 84 -10.93 0.06 12.99
CA PRO A 84 -10.79 0.75 14.27
C PRO A 84 -10.01 -0.07 15.32
N ASN A 85 -10.07 -1.40 15.27
CA ASN A 85 -9.33 -2.24 16.18
C ASN A 85 -7.87 -2.36 15.73
N LYS A 86 -6.94 -1.90 16.56
CA LYS A 86 -5.51 -1.91 16.23
C LYS A 86 -4.97 -3.29 15.85
N ARG A 87 -5.56 -4.37 16.40
CA ARG A 87 -5.17 -5.74 16.09
C ARG A 87 -5.29 -6.04 14.59
N TYR A 88 -6.23 -5.42 13.91
CA TYR A 88 -6.52 -5.67 12.51
C TYR A 88 -5.95 -4.61 11.57
N GLN A 89 -5.28 -3.61 12.11
CA GLN A 89 -4.61 -2.59 11.30
C GLN A 89 -3.27 -3.12 10.78
N PRO A 90 -2.79 -2.61 9.64
CA PRO A 90 -1.45 -2.94 9.16
C PRO A 90 -0.41 -2.74 10.24
N SER A 91 0.38 -3.78 10.50
CA SER A 91 1.38 -3.76 11.57
C SER A 91 2.56 -2.85 11.22
N PRO A 92 3.03 -2.01 12.15
CA PRO A 92 4.24 -1.21 11.94
C PRO A 92 5.46 -2.04 11.53
N GLU A 93 5.56 -3.26 12.04
CA GLU A 93 6.65 -4.18 11.67
C GLU A 93 6.69 -4.43 10.17
N PHE A 94 5.54 -4.77 9.57
CA PHE A 94 5.47 -5.08 8.16
C PHE A 94 5.56 -3.82 7.29
N LEU A 95 4.98 -2.73 7.74
CA LEU A 95 5.08 -1.45 7.04
C LEU A 95 6.53 -0.97 6.98
N THR A 96 7.26 -1.04 8.11
CA THR A 96 8.66 -0.69 8.16
C THR A 96 9.48 -1.56 7.21
N TRP A 97 9.22 -2.87 7.21
CA TRP A 97 9.89 -3.78 6.29
C TRP A 97 9.69 -3.37 4.84
N HIS A 98 8.45 -3.04 4.45
CA HIS A 98 8.12 -2.62 3.09
C HIS A 98 8.80 -1.29 2.75
N ASN A 99 8.76 -0.32 3.67
CA ASN A 99 9.42 0.98 3.47
C ASN A 99 10.92 0.83 3.20
N GLU A 100 11.57 -0.10 3.88
CA GLU A 100 13.02 -0.27 3.80
C GLU A 100 13.48 -1.21 2.68
N ASN A 101 12.66 -2.19 2.30
CA ASN A 101 13.08 -3.24 1.38
C ASN A 101 12.45 -3.18 -0.01
N ILE A 102 11.27 -2.59 -0.14
CA ILE A 102 10.52 -2.58 -1.40
C ILE A 102 10.40 -1.17 -1.97
N PHE A 103 10.07 -0.19 -1.15
CA PHE A 103 9.81 1.17 -1.61
C PHE A 103 11.06 1.81 -2.24
N ARG A 104 10.86 2.40 -3.42
CA ARG A 104 11.92 3.06 -4.20
C ARG A 104 11.81 4.58 -4.08
N GLY A 105 11.77 5.07 -2.92
CA GLY A 105 11.57 6.49 -2.60
C GLY A 105 12.44 7.50 -3.32
#